data_ba4305ece264523ea309fdbd24f8de72
#
_entry.id   ba4305ece264523ea309fdbd24f8de72
#
_cell.length_a   1.000
_cell.length_b   1.000
_cell.length_c   1.000
_cell.angle_alpha   90.00
_cell.angle_beta   90.00
_cell.angle_gamma   90.00
#
_symmetry.space_group_name_H-M   'P 1'
#
loop_
_entity.id
_entity.type
_entity.pdbx_description
1 polymer ?
#
loop_
_entity_poly.entity_id
_entity_poly.type
_entity_poly.pdbx_seq_one_letter_code
_entity_poly.pdbx_strand_id
1 'polypeptide(L)'
;VTVLLQTLDDWPESSILIAATNHSELLDPAIWRRFDLQLKFSNPTPQMIEAYIEQQHSDLKKHKKLLCELFSGKSFSDIERTFNLSRKEAFIKDQALINILLGRNENLKSVSNASQKQTSKQTTKNYQ
;
A
#
# COMPACT_ATOMS: atom_id res chain seq x y z
N VAL A 1 2.47 10.45 26.55
CA VAL A 1 1.10 9.88 26.56
C VAL A 1 0.18 10.74 27.45
N THR A 2 0.56 11.06 28.68
CA THR A 2 -0.28 11.80 29.63
C THR A 2 -0.75 13.18 29.09
N VAL A 3 0.16 13.95 28.48
CA VAL A 3 -0.17 15.26 27.90
C VAL A 3 -1.20 15.14 26.76
N LEU A 4 -1.06 14.15 25.89
CA LEU A 4 -2.01 13.90 24.80
C LEU A 4 -3.40 13.54 25.35
N LEU A 5 -3.47 12.70 26.37
CA LEU A 5 -4.73 12.29 26.99
C LEU A 5 -5.45 13.50 27.62
N GLN A 6 -4.71 14.37 28.32
CA GLN A 6 -5.25 15.62 28.87
C GLN A 6 -5.76 16.55 27.75
N THR A 7 -4.99 16.71 26.68
CA THR A 7 -5.42 17.55 25.55
C THR A 7 -6.71 17.02 24.90
N LEU A 8 -6.86 15.69 24.81
CA LEU A 8 -8.07 15.06 24.28
C LEU A 8 -9.26 15.25 25.23
N ASP A 9 -9.04 15.16 26.54
CA ASP A 9 -10.09 15.34 27.55
C ASP A 9 -10.56 16.80 27.64
N ASP A 10 -9.67 17.76 27.37
CA ASP A 10 -9.97 19.19 27.37
C ASP A 10 -10.45 19.70 25.99
N TRP A 11 -10.63 18.81 25.00
CA TRP A 11 -11.01 19.21 23.64
C TRP A 11 -12.43 19.80 23.62
N PRO A 12 -12.63 20.98 22.97
CA PRO A 12 -13.94 21.63 22.95
C PRO A 12 -15.01 20.79 22.23
N GLU A 13 -16.16 20.56 22.85
CA GLU A 13 -17.27 19.80 22.28
C GLU A 13 -17.82 20.41 20.98
N SER A 14 -17.61 21.71 20.74
CA SER A 14 -18.01 22.39 19.51
C SER A 14 -17.06 22.18 18.34
N SER A 15 -15.98 21.41 18.51
CA SER A 15 -14.91 21.26 17.53
C SER A 15 -14.75 19.80 17.14
N ILE A 16 -14.34 19.55 15.89
CA ILE A 16 -14.03 18.22 15.37
C ILE A 16 -12.52 18.01 15.42
N LEU A 17 -12.09 16.90 16.03
CA LEU A 17 -10.71 16.45 16.01
C LEU A 17 -10.59 15.22 15.09
N ILE A 18 -9.69 15.29 14.13
CA ILE A 18 -9.36 14.17 13.25
C ILE A 18 -7.89 13.81 13.47
N ALA A 19 -7.63 12.57 13.85
CA ALA A 19 -6.28 12.05 14.00
C ALA A 19 -6.06 10.87 13.04
N ALA A 20 -4.85 10.70 12.55
CA ALA A 20 -4.46 9.59 11.70
C ALA A 20 -3.15 8.97 12.18
N THR A 21 -3.05 7.66 12.12
CA THR A 21 -1.82 6.91 12.43
C THR A 21 -1.68 5.72 11.51
N ASN A 22 -0.45 5.38 11.18
CA ASN A 22 -0.09 4.12 10.52
C ASN A 22 0.41 3.06 11.53
N HIS A 23 0.48 3.39 12.83
CA HIS A 23 0.94 2.54 13.92
C HIS A 23 -0.10 2.44 15.03
N SER A 24 -1.28 1.95 14.69
CA SER A 24 -2.38 1.82 15.65
C SER A 24 -2.03 0.92 16.85
N GLU A 25 -1.19 -0.08 16.63
CA GLU A 25 -0.72 -1.03 17.63
C GLU A 25 0.21 -0.42 18.69
N LEU A 26 0.83 0.73 18.40
CA LEU A 26 1.73 1.43 19.32
C LEU A 26 1.01 2.46 20.19
N LEU A 27 -0.27 2.75 19.90
CA LEU A 27 -1.04 3.71 20.66
C LEU A 27 -1.67 3.04 21.89
N ASP A 28 -1.61 3.78 23.01
CA ASP A 28 -2.29 3.37 24.24
C ASP A 28 -3.79 3.19 24.00
N PRO A 29 -4.41 2.07 24.44
CA PRO A 29 -5.86 1.86 24.34
C PRO A 29 -6.70 2.99 24.96
N ALA A 30 -6.17 3.74 25.92
CA ALA A 30 -6.83 4.88 26.53
C ALA A 30 -7.04 6.05 25.52
N ILE A 31 -6.18 6.18 24.51
CA ILE A 31 -6.33 7.16 23.43
C ILE A 31 -7.54 6.81 22.58
N TRP A 32 -7.70 5.54 22.20
CA TRP A 32 -8.79 5.07 21.35
C TRP A 32 -10.17 5.28 21.97
N ARG A 33 -10.27 5.19 23.29
CA ARG A 33 -11.55 5.38 24.02
C ARG A 33 -12.08 6.82 23.99
N ARG A 34 -11.27 7.77 23.53
CA ARG A 34 -11.60 9.21 23.44
C ARG A 34 -12.06 9.63 22.05
N PHE A 35 -12.05 8.71 21.09
CA PHE A 35 -12.54 8.96 19.74
C PHE A 35 -13.89 8.28 19.55
N ASP A 36 -14.91 9.03 19.15
CA ASP A 36 -16.27 8.55 18.88
C ASP A 36 -16.32 7.62 17.67
N LEU A 37 -15.43 7.85 16.70
CA LEU A 37 -15.37 7.08 15.46
C LEU A 37 -13.94 6.65 15.16
N GLN A 38 -13.78 5.36 14.89
CA GLN A 38 -12.51 4.79 14.45
C GLN A 38 -12.70 4.17 13.05
N LEU A 39 -11.92 4.68 12.09
CA LEU A 39 -11.93 4.19 10.72
C LEU A 39 -10.63 3.43 10.44
N LYS A 40 -10.74 2.19 10.02
CA LYS A 40 -9.61 1.37 9.60
C LYS A 40 -9.57 1.28 8.08
N PHE A 41 -8.51 1.82 7.48
CA PHE A 41 -8.26 1.70 6.05
C PHE A 41 -7.44 0.44 5.79
N SER A 42 -8.05 -0.56 5.18
CA SER A 42 -7.38 -1.79 4.73
C SER A 42 -6.96 -1.68 3.26
N ASN A 43 -6.13 -2.62 2.82
CA ASN A 43 -5.81 -2.72 1.40
C ASN A 43 -7.07 -2.93 0.56
N PRO A 44 -7.11 -2.38 -0.66
CA PRO A 44 -8.29 -2.48 -1.52
C PRO A 44 -8.58 -3.92 -1.95
N THR A 45 -9.85 -4.23 -2.13
CA THR A 45 -10.30 -5.47 -2.76
C THR A 45 -10.04 -5.41 -4.28
N PRO A 46 -10.01 -6.56 -4.98
CA PRO A 46 -9.88 -6.58 -6.43
C PRO A 46 -10.93 -5.71 -7.14
N GLN A 47 -12.17 -5.71 -6.67
CA GLN A 47 -13.25 -4.89 -7.22
C GLN A 47 -12.97 -3.39 -7.06
N MET A 48 -12.41 -2.99 -5.92
CA MET A 48 -12.02 -1.60 -5.69
C MET A 48 -10.86 -1.18 -6.60
N ILE A 49 -9.90 -2.07 -6.83
CA ILE A 49 -8.78 -1.82 -7.75
C ILE A 49 -9.30 -1.68 -9.18
N GLU A 50 -10.23 -2.55 -9.62
CA GLU A 50 -10.84 -2.42 -10.95
C GLU A 50 -11.55 -1.08 -11.13
N ALA A 51 -12.39 -0.69 -10.17
CA ALA A 51 -13.10 0.58 -10.20
C ALA A 51 -12.12 1.78 -10.23
N TYR A 52 -11.05 1.72 -9.45
CA TYR A 52 -10.00 2.74 -9.45
C TYR A 52 -9.33 2.87 -10.82
N ILE A 53 -8.97 1.75 -11.46
CA ILE A 53 -8.37 1.74 -12.79
C ILE A 53 -9.34 2.32 -13.83
N GLU A 54 -10.61 1.96 -13.76
CA GLU A 54 -11.62 2.47 -14.69
C GLU A 54 -11.83 3.98 -14.57
N GLN A 55 -11.78 4.51 -13.35
CA GLN A 55 -12.02 5.94 -13.10
C GLN A 55 -10.77 6.80 -13.33
N GLN A 56 -9.62 6.36 -12.88
CA GLN A 56 -8.40 7.18 -12.86
C GLN A 56 -7.44 6.86 -14.03
N HIS A 57 -7.54 5.68 -14.61
CA HIS A 57 -6.64 5.16 -15.65
C HIS A 57 -7.43 4.51 -16.79
N SER A 58 -8.38 5.24 -17.34
CA SER A 58 -9.29 4.75 -18.40
C SER A 58 -8.57 4.24 -19.66
N ASP A 59 -7.38 4.77 -19.95
CA ASP A 59 -6.46 4.32 -21.00
C ASP A 59 -6.01 2.87 -20.83
N LEU A 60 -6.01 2.35 -19.58
CA LEU A 60 -5.61 0.99 -19.22
C LEU A 60 -6.80 0.06 -18.92
N LYS A 61 -8.03 0.50 -19.13
CA LYS A 61 -9.26 -0.26 -18.83
C LYS A 61 -9.26 -1.66 -19.45
N LYS A 62 -8.68 -1.84 -20.64
CA LYS A 62 -8.58 -3.14 -21.34
C LYS A 62 -7.72 -4.15 -20.57
N HIS A 63 -6.80 -3.68 -19.73
CA HIS A 63 -5.85 -4.47 -18.97
C HIS A 63 -6.22 -4.59 -17.49
N LYS A 64 -7.43 -4.16 -17.07
CA LYS A 64 -7.81 -4.06 -15.66
C LYS A 64 -7.64 -5.37 -14.87
N LYS A 65 -8.00 -6.52 -15.46
CA LYS A 65 -7.85 -7.83 -14.78
C LYS A 65 -6.40 -8.15 -14.46
N LEU A 66 -5.51 -7.96 -15.43
CA LEU A 66 -4.07 -8.19 -15.29
C LEU A 66 -3.45 -7.23 -14.26
N LEU A 67 -3.91 -5.96 -14.27
CA LEU A 67 -3.47 -4.96 -13.29
C LEU A 67 -4.00 -5.25 -11.88
N CYS A 68 -5.20 -5.83 -11.75
CA CYS A 68 -5.70 -6.29 -10.46
C CYS A 68 -4.82 -7.38 -9.85
N GLU A 69 -4.36 -8.33 -10.64
CA GLU A 69 -3.43 -9.37 -10.18
C GLU A 69 -2.08 -8.74 -9.78
N LEU A 70 -1.57 -7.80 -10.58
CA LEU A 70 -0.34 -7.07 -10.30
C LEU A 70 -0.39 -6.29 -8.98
N PHE A 71 -1.53 -5.67 -8.68
CA PHE A 71 -1.73 -4.82 -7.52
C PHE A 71 -2.38 -5.51 -6.31
N SER A 72 -2.62 -6.81 -6.41
CA SER A 72 -3.18 -7.60 -5.30
C SER A 72 -2.33 -7.44 -4.03
N GLY A 73 -2.98 -7.13 -2.91
CA GLY A 73 -2.34 -6.94 -1.61
C GLY A 73 -1.60 -5.61 -1.41
N LYS A 74 -1.64 -4.69 -2.40
CA LYS A 74 -1.02 -3.37 -2.28
C LYS A 74 -2.02 -2.33 -1.79
N SER A 75 -1.53 -1.30 -1.10
CA SER A 75 -2.33 -0.14 -0.73
C SER A 75 -2.63 0.75 -1.94
N PHE A 76 -3.68 1.58 -1.88
CA PHE A 76 -3.95 2.57 -2.93
C PHE A 76 -2.78 3.54 -3.14
N SER A 77 -2.10 3.94 -2.08
CA SER A 77 -0.90 4.79 -2.17
C SER A 77 0.22 4.14 -2.97
N ASP A 78 0.46 2.83 -2.77
CA ASP A 78 1.48 2.09 -3.52
C ASP A 78 1.07 1.90 -4.98
N ILE A 79 -0.21 1.66 -5.24
CA ILE A 79 -0.78 1.55 -6.59
C ILE A 79 -0.59 2.87 -7.34
N GLU A 80 -1.00 3.98 -6.75
CA GLU A 80 -0.88 5.32 -7.35
C GLU A 80 0.58 5.70 -7.59
N ARG A 81 1.44 5.47 -6.59
CA ARG A 81 2.88 5.68 -6.72
C ARG A 81 3.47 4.88 -7.88
N THR A 82 3.07 3.62 -8.03
CA THR A 82 3.52 2.75 -9.11
C THR A 82 3.07 3.28 -10.47
N PHE A 83 1.82 3.72 -10.61
CA PHE A 83 1.33 4.35 -11.84
C PHE A 83 2.12 5.63 -12.17
N ASN A 84 2.31 6.52 -11.19
CA ASN A 84 3.01 7.78 -11.40
C ASN A 84 4.46 7.57 -11.84
N LEU A 85 5.17 6.65 -11.21
CA LEU A 85 6.55 6.31 -11.59
C LEU A 85 6.61 5.66 -12.97
N SER A 86 5.67 4.74 -13.28
CA SER A 86 5.64 4.04 -14.56
C SER A 86 5.25 4.96 -15.72
N ARG A 87 4.37 5.95 -15.48
CA ARG A 87 4.06 6.98 -16.50
C ARG A 87 5.27 7.85 -16.83
N LYS A 88 6.04 8.26 -15.81
CA LYS A 88 7.28 9.01 -16.03
C LYS A 88 8.29 8.19 -16.83
N GLU A 89 8.47 6.92 -16.48
CA GLU A 89 9.39 6.01 -17.16
C GLU A 89 8.95 5.74 -18.61
N ALA A 90 7.66 5.50 -18.83
CA ALA A 90 7.09 5.29 -20.15
C ALA A 90 7.31 6.51 -21.07
N PHE A 91 7.15 7.72 -20.54
CA PHE A 91 7.40 8.96 -21.26
C PHE A 91 8.89 9.11 -21.63
N ILE A 92 9.80 8.82 -20.70
CA ILE A 92 11.26 8.94 -20.94
C ILE A 92 11.74 7.91 -21.96
N LYS A 93 11.20 6.68 -21.91
CA LYS A 93 11.63 5.56 -22.77
C LYS A 93 10.84 5.44 -24.06
N ASP A 94 9.86 6.30 -24.29
CA ASP A 94 8.90 6.21 -25.41
C ASP A 94 8.29 4.80 -25.54
N GLN A 95 7.88 4.24 -24.40
CA GLN A 95 7.29 2.90 -24.32
C GLN A 95 5.85 2.95 -23.82
N ALA A 96 5.05 1.95 -24.19
CA ALA A 96 3.70 1.82 -23.68
C ALA A 96 3.70 1.58 -22.16
N LEU A 97 2.89 2.35 -21.42
CA LEU A 97 2.78 2.28 -19.96
C LEU A 97 2.54 0.86 -19.45
N ILE A 98 1.72 0.06 -20.15
CA ILE A 98 1.42 -1.31 -19.74
C ILE A 98 2.68 -2.19 -19.71
N ASN A 99 3.60 -2.02 -20.65
CA ASN A 99 4.85 -2.80 -20.71
C ASN A 99 5.75 -2.48 -19.51
N ILE A 100 5.83 -1.21 -19.12
CA ILE A 100 6.59 -0.78 -17.94
C ILE A 100 5.98 -1.37 -16.65
N LEU A 101 4.66 -1.35 -16.52
CA LEU A 101 3.96 -1.90 -15.35
C LEU A 101 4.19 -3.40 -15.20
N LEU A 102 4.11 -4.16 -16.30
CA LEU A 102 4.32 -5.60 -16.29
C LEU A 102 5.78 -5.97 -16.03
N GLY A 103 6.74 -5.25 -16.62
CA GLY A 103 8.17 -5.47 -16.39
C GLY A 103 8.60 -5.27 -14.93
N ARG A 104 7.95 -4.39 -14.19
CA ARG A 104 8.18 -4.21 -12.74
C ARG A 104 7.82 -5.45 -11.93
N ASN A 105 6.81 -6.22 -12.34
CA ASN A 105 6.39 -7.44 -11.66
C ASN A 105 7.39 -8.59 -11.85
N GLU A 106 7.97 -8.73 -13.04
CA GLU A 106 8.99 -9.75 -13.32
C GLU A 106 10.26 -9.51 -12.50
N ASN A 107 10.69 -8.24 -12.38
CA ASN A 107 11.82 -7.87 -11.53
C ASN A 107 11.57 -8.18 -10.04
N LEU A 108 10.36 -8.00 -9.53
CA LEU A 108 9.99 -8.37 -8.16
C LEU A 108 10.01 -9.88 -7.94
N LYS A 109 9.56 -10.68 -8.90
CA LYS A 109 9.61 -12.14 -8.84
C LYS A 109 11.05 -12.67 -8.88
N SER A 110 11.93 -12.07 -9.68
CA SER A 110 13.34 -12.45 -9.74
C SER A 110 14.09 -12.14 -8.45
N VAL A 111 13.82 -11.02 -7.80
CA VAL A 111 14.42 -10.63 -6.50
C VAL A 111 13.93 -11.55 -5.37
N SER A 112 12.62 -11.89 -5.32
CA SER A 112 12.08 -12.80 -4.31
C SER A 112 12.65 -14.21 -4.44
N ASN A 113 12.83 -14.72 -5.67
CA ASN A 113 13.42 -16.02 -5.93
C ASN A 113 14.94 -16.08 -5.61
N ALA A 114 15.66 -14.96 -5.77
CA ALA A 114 17.06 -14.86 -5.38
C ALA A 114 17.25 -14.89 -3.85
N SER A 115 16.36 -14.20 -3.11
CA SER A 115 16.40 -14.18 -1.64
C SER A 115 16.07 -15.56 -1.03
N GLN A 116 15.14 -16.31 -1.61
CA GLN A 116 14.81 -17.68 -1.16
C GLN A 116 15.94 -18.68 -1.42
N LYS A 117 16.71 -18.51 -2.50
CA LYS A 117 17.89 -19.37 -2.79
C LYS A 117 19.07 -19.11 -1.86
N GLN A 118 19.19 -17.94 -1.27
CA GLN A 118 20.25 -17.63 -0.29
C GLN A 118 19.95 -18.21 1.09
N THR A 119 18.68 -18.22 1.52
CA THR A 119 18.26 -18.78 2.82
C THR A 119 18.41 -20.30 2.85
N SER A 120 18.14 -21.00 1.74
CA SER A 120 18.29 -22.46 1.67
C SER A 120 19.74 -22.94 1.61
N LYS A 121 20.71 -22.09 1.22
CA LYS A 121 22.14 -22.44 1.24
C LYS A 121 22.83 -22.25 2.60
N GLN A 122 22.26 -21.47 3.48
CA GLN A 122 22.81 -21.27 4.85
C GLN A 122 22.38 -22.38 5.82
N THR A 123 21.23 -23.02 5.59
CA THR A 123 20.72 -24.07 6.48
C THR A 123 21.45 -25.41 6.32
N THR A 124 22.13 -25.62 5.18
CA THR A 124 22.86 -26.89 4.89
C THR A 124 24.31 -26.90 5.38
N LYS A 125 24.84 -25.78 5.90
CA LYS A 125 26.22 -25.69 6.39
C LYS A 125 26.40 -25.89 7.90
N ASN A 126 25.31 -26.04 8.66
CA ASN A 126 25.37 -26.18 10.13
C ASN A 126 25.12 -27.61 10.64
N TYR A 127 25.18 -28.63 9.77
CA TYR A 127 25.13 -30.04 10.16
C TYR A 127 26.24 -30.83 9.44
N GLN A 128 27.49 -30.52 9.78
CA GLN A 128 28.64 -31.43 9.67
C GLN A 128 29.63 -31.13 10.78
#